data_af1b77c3d3ae297b23efdf1a29c9edbd
#
_entry.id   af1b77c3d3ae297b23efdf1a29c9edbd
#
_cell.length_a   1.000
_cell.length_b   1.000
_cell.length_c   1.000
_cell.angle_alpha   90.00
_cell.angle_beta   90.00
_cell.angle_gamma   90.00
#
_symmetry.space_group_name_H-M   'P 1'
#
loop_
_entity.id
_entity.type
_entity.pdbx_description
1 polymer ?
#
loop_
_entity_poly.entity_id
_entity_poly.type
_entity_poly.pdbx_seq_one_letter_code
_entity_poly.pdbx_strand_id
1 'polypeptide(L)'
;MLSCGHKDYNFSKGRCKSCATIQSTNKRIAKFEDEELGESLQNLIEDLDAIFSRYIRLKYADNKGNVDCFTCGTTLPASHIHNGHYIHRQDLATRFLEDNCRPQCQRCNAYHNDNPAIFRDKLEKEKYGITTWLLEQSRDVCKPTRDELRGLISEYRFKIKILEHKIKSPLCKPKKAG
;
A
#
# COMPACT_ATOMS: atom_id res chain seq x y z
N MET A 1 -30.71 24.02 -6.10
CA MET A 1 -29.50 23.90 -6.92
C MET A 1 -28.65 25.13 -6.72
N LEU A 2 -27.44 24.96 -6.24
CA LEU A 2 -26.52 26.08 -6.01
C LEU A 2 -25.90 26.48 -7.36
N SER A 3 -26.24 27.62 -7.90
CA SER A 3 -25.54 28.24 -9.03
C SER A 3 -24.19 28.77 -8.53
N CYS A 4 -23.15 28.69 -9.35
CA CYS A 4 -21.86 29.33 -9.01
C CYS A 4 -21.84 30.86 -9.07
N GLY A 5 -22.99 31.51 -9.34
CA GLY A 5 -23.14 32.94 -9.46
C GLY A 5 -22.55 33.59 -10.74
N HIS A 6 -21.95 32.79 -11.63
CA HIS A 6 -21.43 33.30 -12.90
C HIS A 6 -22.53 33.41 -13.97
N LYS A 7 -22.49 34.50 -14.79
CA LYS A 7 -23.49 34.76 -15.81
C LYS A 7 -23.57 33.71 -16.94
N ASP A 8 -22.51 32.92 -17.13
CA ASP A 8 -22.38 31.92 -18.17
C ASP A 8 -22.72 30.47 -17.67
N TYR A 9 -23.44 30.36 -16.55
CA TYR A 9 -23.89 29.07 -16.04
C TYR A 9 -24.90 28.38 -16.97
N ASN A 10 -24.60 27.16 -17.41
CA ASN A 10 -25.47 26.39 -18.25
C ASN A 10 -26.20 25.31 -17.41
N PHE A 11 -27.48 25.54 -17.13
CA PHE A 11 -28.30 24.67 -16.32
C PHE A 11 -28.49 23.27 -16.91
N SER A 12 -28.50 23.13 -18.25
CA SER A 12 -28.66 21.82 -18.91
C SER A 12 -27.41 20.93 -18.78
N LYS A 13 -26.23 21.53 -18.58
CA LYS A 13 -24.95 20.83 -18.42
C LYS A 13 -24.44 20.81 -16.98
N GLY A 14 -25.15 21.45 -16.03
CA GLY A 14 -24.80 21.50 -14.62
C GLY A 14 -23.47 22.23 -14.31
N ARG A 15 -22.94 23.05 -15.24
CA ARG A 15 -21.66 23.75 -15.07
C ARG A 15 -21.63 25.06 -15.87
N CYS A 16 -20.80 26.00 -15.44
CA CYS A 16 -20.51 27.22 -16.20
C CYS A 16 -19.11 27.13 -16.85
N LYS A 17 -18.92 27.90 -17.93
CA LYS A 17 -17.64 27.94 -18.65
C LYS A 17 -16.52 28.48 -17.77
N SER A 18 -16.76 29.55 -16.98
CA SER A 18 -15.77 30.13 -16.08
C SER A 18 -15.29 29.13 -15.03
N CYS A 19 -16.18 28.39 -14.38
CA CYS A 19 -15.80 27.34 -13.43
C CYS A 19 -15.02 26.22 -14.10
N ALA A 20 -15.43 25.80 -15.29
CA ALA A 20 -14.72 24.76 -16.05
C ALA A 20 -13.31 25.24 -16.45
N THR A 21 -13.18 26.51 -16.85
CA THR A 21 -11.87 27.11 -17.19
C THR A 21 -10.97 27.17 -15.93
N ILE A 22 -11.49 27.65 -14.80
CA ILE A 22 -10.73 27.71 -13.54
C ILE A 22 -10.26 26.31 -13.14
N GLN A 23 -11.14 25.30 -13.21
CA GLN A 23 -10.76 23.92 -12.91
C GLN A 23 -9.69 23.38 -13.86
N SER A 24 -9.79 23.68 -15.17
CA SER A 24 -8.78 23.25 -16.15
C SER A 24 -7.44 23.97 -15.94
N THR A 25 -7.48 25.26 -15.59
CA THR A 25 -6.28 26.04 -15.28
C THR A 25 -5.61 25.54 -14.00
N ASN A 26 -6.38 25.28 -12.93
CA ASN A 26 -5.83 24.71 -11.70
C ASN A 26 -5.21 23.33 -11.92
N LYS A 27 -5.82 22.47 -12.75
CA LYS A 27 -5.21 21.19 -13.15
C LYS A 27 -3.91 21.38 -13.92
N ARG A 28 -3.83 22.38 -14.80
CA ARG A 28 -2.60 22.68 -15.55
C ARG A 28 -1.52 23.21 -14.64
N ILE A 29 -1.87 24.14 -13.71
CA ILE A 29 -0.92 24.66 -12.71
C ILE A 29 -0.39 23.53 -11.84
N ALA A 30 -1.26 22.68 -11.29
CA ALA A 30 -0.84 21.52 -10.49
C ALA A 30 0.07 20.56 -11.29
N LYS A 31 -0.21 20.35 -12.59
CA LYS A 31 0.66 19.54 -13.46
C LYS A 31 2.01 20.22 -13.71
N PHE A 32 2.05 21.53 -13.90
CA PHE A 32 3.29 22.30 -14.04
C PHE A 32 4.11 22.27 -12.75
N GLU A 33 3.48 22.44 -11.60
CA GLU A 33 4.13 22.33 -10.29
C GLU A 33 4.69 20.91 -10.06
N ASP A 34 3.97 19.88 -10.50
CA ASP A 34 4.44 18.49 -10.46
C ASP A 34 5.62 18.24 -11.41
N GLU A 35 5.62 18.83 -12.61
CA GLU A 35 6.71 18.73 -13.59
C GLU A 35 7.95 19.51 -13.13
N GLU A 36 7.80 20.66 -12.50
CA GLU A 36 8.91 21.49 -11.98
C GLU A 36 9.53 20.90 -10.70
N LEU A 37 8.75 20.14 -9.90
CA LEU A 37 9.19 19.41 -8.71
C LEU A 37 9.70 17.97 -9.02
N GLY A 38 9.70 17.55 -10.28
CA GLY A 38 10.41 16.39 -10.81
C GLY A 38 9.71 15.04 -10.67
N GLU A 39 8.70 14.86 -9.79
CA GLU A 39 8.04 13.56 -9.60
C GLU A 39 6.63 13.75 -9.01
N SER A 40 5.61 13.19 -9.67
CA SER A 40 4.23 13.34 -9.20
C SER A 40 4.00 12.56 -7.88
N LEU A 41 3.09 13.07 -7.06
CA LEU A 41 2.68 12.38 -5.83
C LEU A 41 2.16 10.96 -6.12
N GLN A 42 1.43 10.81 -7.22
CA GLN A 42 0.89 9.53 -7.66
C GLN A 42 2.00 8.53 -8.03
N ASN A 43 3.04 8.98 -8.74
CA ASN A 43 4.19 8.13 -9.08
C ASN A 43 4.93 7.65 -7.83
N LEU A 44 5.12 8.53 -6.84
CA LEU A 44 5.73 8.16 -5.55
C LEU A 44 4.91 7.14 -4.79
N ILE A 45 3.57 7.24 -4.80
CA ILE A 45 2.68 6.27 -4.19
C ILE A 45 2.80 4.91 -4.90
N GLU A 46 2.86 4.89 -6.24
CA GLU A 46 2.99 3.67 -7.03
C GLU A 46 4.36 3.00 -6.80
N ASP A 47 5.44 3.78 -6.75
CA ASP A 47 6.77 3.29 -6.41
C ASP A 47 6.82 2.70 -5.00
N LEU A 48 6.22 3.41 -4.03
CA LEU A 48 6.13 2.92 -2.66
C LEU A 48 5.33 1.63 -2.58
N ASP A 49 4.22 1.50 -3.31
CA ASP A 49 3.44 0.25 -3.39
C ASP A 49 4.29 -0.93 -3.85
N ALA A 50 5.05 -0.76 -4.91
CA ALA A 50 5.90 -1.82 -5.45
C ALA A 50 6.97 -2.25 -4.43
N ILE A 51 7.63 -1.28 -3.81
CA ILE A 51 8.69 -1.49 -2.83
C ILE A 51 8.11 -2.10 -1.55
N PHE A 52 7.04 -1.54 -1.01
CA PHE A 52 6.39 -2.03 0.21
C PHE A 52 5.84 -3.44 0.04
N SER A 53 5.19 -3.72 -1.11
CA SER A 53 4.73 -5.07 -1.44
C SER A 53 5.89 -6.08 -1.47
N ARG A 54 7.05 -5.71 -2.06
CA ARG A 54 8.25 -6.55 -2.04
C ARG A 54 8.77 -6.76 -0.62
N TYR A 55 8.80 -5.71 0.19
CA TYR A 55 9.23 -5.80 1.58
C TYR A 55 8.35 -6.78 2.37
N ILE A 56 7.02 -6.66 2.32
CA ILE A 56 6.10 -7.56 3.02
C ILE A 56 6.33 -9.02 2.61
N ARG A 57 6.47 -9.30 1.32
CA ARG A 57 6.73 -10.66 0.84
C ARG A 57 8.05 -11.23 1.37
N LEU A 58 9.12 -10.44 1.38
CA LEU A 58 10.42 -10.87 1.88
C LEU A 58 10.48 -10.99 3.40
N LYS A 59 9.74 -10.15 4.13
CA LYS A 59 9.64 -10.19 5.59
C LYS A 59 9.15 -11.54 6.11
N TYR A 60 8.24 -12.19 5.37
CA TYR A 60 7.65 -13.48 5.71
C TYR A 60 8.29 -14.65 4.96
N ALA A 61 9.34 -14.40 4.17
CA ALA A 61 10.02 -15.47 3.45
C ALA A 61 10.93 -16.30 4.36
N ASP A 62 10.94 -17.60 4.10
CA ASP A 62 11.90 -18.53 4.69
C ASP A 62 13.31 -18.36 4.07
N ASN A 63 14.28 -19.14 4.55
CA ASN A 63 15.66 -19.10 4.04
C ASN A 63 15.80 -19.57 2.58
N LYS A 64 14.75 -20.15 2.01
CA LYS A 64 14.70 -20.58 0.60
C LYS A 64 13.95 -19.58 -0.28
N GLY A 65 13.42 -18.52 0.31
CA GLY A 65 12.63 -17.50 -0.39
C GLY A 65 11.17 -17.88 -0.61
N ASN A 66 10.65 -18.89 0.10
CA ASN A 66 9.24 -19.28 0.07
C ASN A 66 8.45 -18.59 1.17
N VAL A 67 7.17 -18.38 0.92
CA VAL A 67 6.24 -17.67 1.81
C VAL A 67 4.93 -18.43 1.89
N ASP A 68 4.40 -18.58 3.08
CA ASP A 68 3.08 -19.18 3.30
C ASP A 68 1.99 -18.12 3.12
N CYS A 69 0.95 -18.46 2.38
CA CYS A 69 -0.24 -17.65 2.29
C CYS A 69 -0.88 -17.49 3.67
N PHE A 70 -1.01 -16.26 4.14
CA PHE A 70 -1.57 -15.98 5.46
C PHE A 70 -2.98 -16.56 5.66
N THR A 71 -3.80 -16.60 4.61
CA THR A 71 -5.18 -17.08 4.69
C THR A 71 -5.26 -18.61 4.61
N CYS A 72 -4.74 -19.24 3.55
CA CYS A 72 -4.94 -20.66 3.30
C CYS A 72 -3.73 -21.54 3.61
N GLY A 73 -2.56 -20.99 3.96
CA GLY A 73 -1.35 -21.73 4.28
C GLY A 73 -0.58 -22.31 3.09
N THR A 74 -1.03 -22.09 1.84
CA THR A 74 -0.29 -22.54 0.66
C THR A 74 1.06 -21.87 0.58
N THR A 75 2.14 -22.64 0.46
CA THR A 75 3.51 -22.13 0.33
C THR A 75 3.84 -21.84 -1.13
N LEU A 76 4.35 -20.63 -1.41
CA LEU A 76 4.73 -20.16 -2.74
C LEU A 76 6.05 -19.40 -2.67
N PRO A 77 6.83 -19.32 -3.77
CA PRO A 77 7.95 -18.39 -3.85
C PRO A 77 7.48 -16.93 -3.61
N ALA A 78 8.31 -16.13 -2.95
CA ALA A 78 7.99 -14.73 -2.66
C ALA A 78 7.68 -13.89 -3.92
N SER A 79 8.15 -14.32 -5.10
CA SER A 79 7.82 -13.71 -6.39
C SER A 79 6.39 -13.97 -6.87
N HIS A 80 5.74 -15.03 -6.37
CA HIS A 80 4.41 -15.48 -6.79
C HIS A 80 3.32 -15.24 -5.74
N ILE A 81 3.68 -14.61 -4.63
CA ILE A 81 2.73 -14.23 -3.58
C ILE A 81 2.46 -12.73 -3.63
N HIS A 82 1.27 -12.32 -3.20
CA HIS A 82 0.82 -10.94 -3.22
C HIS A 82 0.88 -10.32 -1.81
N ASN A 83 0.91 -9.00 -1.75
CA ASN A 83 0.70 -8.26 -0.52
C ASN A 83 -0.82 -8.07 -0.31
N GLY A 84 -1.41 -8.85 0.58
CA GLY A 84 -2.82 -8.71 0.96
C GLY A 84 -2.99 -7.66 2.06
N HIS A 85 -4.03 -6.85 1.94
CA HIS A 85 -4.39 -5.81 2.91
C HIS A 85 -5.66 -6.20 3.66
N TYR A 86 -5.70 -6.03 4.98
CA TYR A 86 -6.91 -6.20 5.77
C TYR A 86 -7.90 -5.05 5.54
N ILE A 87 -7.48 -3.81 5.75
CA ILE A 87 -8.19 -2.61 5.29
C ILE A 87 -7.78 -2.36 3.85
N HIS A 88 -8.75 -2.10 2.99
CA HIS A 88 -8.53 -2.00 1.54
C HIS A 88 -7.45 -0.97 1.18
N ARG A 89 -6.59 -1.31 0.20
CA ARG A 89 -5.46 -0.48 -0.25
C ARG A 89 -5.82 0.93 -0.76
N GLN A 90 -7.09 1.22 -1.01
CA GLN A 90 -7.55 2.57 -1.38
C GLN A 90 -7.45 3.55 -0.21
N ASP A 91 -7.43 3.04 1.01
CA ASP A 91 -7.28 3.82 2.21
C ASP A 91 -5.79 4.13 2.46
N LEU A 92 -5.39 5.38 2.19
CA LEU A 92 -4.00 5.80 2.31
C LEU A 92 -3.50 5.79 3.76
N ALA A 93 -4.37 5.99 4.76
CA ALA A 93 -3.97 6.01 6.16
C ALA A 93 -3.46 4.65 6.63
N THR A 94 -3.97 3.57 6.05
CA THR A 94 -3.61 2.19 6.43
C THR A 94 -2.80 1.44 5.37
N ARG A 95 -2.69 2.01 4.14
CA ARG A 95 -2.10 1.34 2.97
C ARG A 95 -0.68 0.82 3.19
N PHE A 96 0.14 1.62 3.87
CA PHE A 96 1.56 1.32 4.10
C PHE A 96 1.87 0.93 5.55
N LEU A 97 0.85 0.56 6.33
CA LEU A 97 1.03 -0.01 7.66
C LEU A 97 1.36 -1.49 7.56
N GLU A 98 2.49 -1.89 8.16
CA GLU A 98 2.92 -3.29 8.19
C GLU A 98 1.89 -4.19 8.87
N ASP A 99 1.21 -3.69 9.90
CA ASP A 99 0.16 -4.40 10.63
C ASP A 99 -1.09 -4.67 9.77
N ASN A 100 -1.33 -3.85 8.73
CA ASN A 100 -2.44 -4.02 7.79
C ASN A 100 -2.18 -5.07 6.71
N CYS A 101 -0.93 -5.54 6.57
CA CYS A 101 -0.49 -6.29 5.40
C CYS A 101 0.05 -7.67 5.74
N ARG A 102 -0.38 -8.70 5.00
CA ARG A 102 0.13 -10.06 5.08
C ARG A 102 0.24 -10.68 3.70
N PRO A 103 1.18 -11.60 3.48
CA PRO A 103 1.28 -12.29 2.19
C PRO A 103 0.07 -13.18 1.94
N GLN A 104 -0.51 -13.06 0.75
CA GLN A 104 -1.62 -13.90 0.29
C GLN A 104 -1.37 -14.44 -1.11
N CYS A 105 -1.74 -15.69 -1.38
CA CYS A 105 -1.75 -16.22 -2.75
C CYS A 105 -2.77 -15.48 -3.61
N GLN A 106 -2.61 -15.54 -4.93
CA GLN A 106 -3.49 -14.83 -5.87
C GLN A 106 -4.98 -15.09 -5.60
N ARG A 107 -5.36 -16.36 -5.37
CA ARG A 107 -6.74 -16.74 -5.07
C ARG A 107 -7.27 -16.02 -3.83
N CYS A 108 -6.56 -16.08 -2.72
CA CYS A 108 -7.00 -15.44 -1.47
C CYS A 108 -6.97 -13.91 -1.53
N ASN A 109 -6.07 -13.31 -2.32
CA ASN A 109 -5.97 -11.87 -2.48
C ASN A 109 -6.97 -11.29 -3.49
N ALA A 110 -7.25 -12.02 -4.60
CA ALA A 110 -8.17 -11.56 -5.65
C ALA A 110 -9.64 -11.69 -5.22
N TYR A 111 -9.94 -12.72 -4.48
CA TYR A 111 -11.27 -12.98 -3.95
C TYR A 111 -11.35 -12.56 -2.48
N HIS A 112 -11.15 -11.26 -2.22
CA HIS A 112 -11.28 -10.66 -0.87
C HIS A 112 -12.53 -11.13 -0.11
N ASN A 113 -13.52 -11.62 -0.83
CA ASN A 113 -14.77 -12.08 -0.30
C ASN A 113 -14.78 -13.55 0.14
N ASP A 114 -13.77 -14.37 -0.21
CA ASP A 114 -13.84 -15.80 0.11
C ASP A 114 -13.65 -16.11 1.59
N ASN A 115 -12.92 -15.28 2.34
CA ASN A 115 -12.93 -15.40 3.81
C ASN A 115 -12.23 -14.23 4.56
N PRO A 116 -12.81 -13.02 4.61
CA PRO A 116 -12.27 -11.91 5.40
C PRO A 116 -12.20 -12.26 6.89
N ALA A 117 -13.05 -13.17 7.36
CA ALA A 117 -13.06 -13.65 8.73
C ALA A 117 -11.76 -14.40 9.08
N ILE A 118 -11.25 -15.26 8.18
CA ILE A 118 -9.98 -15.96 8.44
C ILE A 118 -8.82 -14.98 8.56
N PHE A 119 -8.76 -13.96 7.70
CA PHE A 119 -7.71 -12.95 7.77
C PHE A 119 -7.78 -12.19 9.10
N ARG A 120 -8.98 -11.71 9.47
CA ARG A 120 -9.24 -11.04 10.73
C ARG A 120 -8.83 -11.87 11.93
N ASP A 121 -9.33 -13.10 12.02
CA ASP A 121 -9.12 -13.98 13.17
C ASP A 121 -7.64 -14.35 13.35
N LYS A 122 -6.89 -14.47 12.25
CA LYS A 122 -5.44 -14.67 12.29
C LYS A 122 -4.69 -13.42 12.74
N LEU A 123 -5.09 -12.22 12.27
CA LEU A 123 -4.52 -10.97 12.75
C LEU A 123 -4.75 -10.78 14.26
N GLU A 124 -5.97 -11.03 14.73
CA GLU A 124 -6.30 -10.93 16.15
C GLU A 124 -5.53 -11.94 17.01
N LYS A 125 -5.21 -13.13 16.47
CA LYS A 125 -4.34 -14.11 17.14
C LYS A 125 -2.89 -13.64 17.22
N GLU A 126 -2.38 -12.95 16.20
CA GLU A 126 -1.03 -12.40 16.22
C GLU A 126 -0.92 -11.21 17.17
N LYS A 127 -1.93 -10.34 17.18
CA LYS A 127 -1.95 -9.12 17.98
C LYS A 127 -3.39 -8.75 18.33
N TYR A 128 -3.79 -9.02 19.56
CA TYR A 128 -5.13 -8.74 20.06
C TYR A 128 -5.49 -7.26 19.93
N GLY A 129 -6.70 -6.97 19.42
CA GLY A 129 -7.20 -5.61 19.20
C GLY A 129 -6.68 -4.91 17.96
N ILE A 130 -5.83 -5.58 17.14
CA ILE A 130 -5.21 -4.97 15.96
C ILE A 130 -6.24 -4.55 14.90
N THR A 131 -7.29 -5.33 14.71
CA THR A 131 -8.30 -5.01 13.69
C THR A 131 -9.14 -3.80 14.08
N THR A 132 -9.43 -3.63 15.36
CA THR A 132 -10.10 -2.42 15.88
C THR A 132 -9.21 -1.20 15.69
N TRP A 133 -7.93 -1.30 16.07
CA TRP A 133 -6.96 -0.23 15.88
C TRP A 133 -6.82 0.16 14.40
N LEU A 134 -6.73 -0.81 13.47
CA LEU A 134 -6.67 -0.54 12.03
C LEU A 134 -7.92 0.18 11.53
N LEU A 135 -9.10 -0.19 12.01
CA LEU A 135 -10.36 0.49 11.69
C LEU A 135 -10.41 1.94 12.24
N GLU A 136 -9.78 2.19 13.37
CA GLU A 136 -9.62 3.57 13.89
C GLU A 136 -8.68 4.38 13.01
N GLN A 137 -7.51 3.82 12.66
CA GLN A 137 -6.56 4.48 11.75
C GLN A 137 -7.16 4.79 10.37
N SER A 138 -8.03 3.93 9.85
CA SER A 138 -8.66 4.13 8.55
C SER A 138 -9.64 5.32 8.48
N ARG A 139 -10.02 5.87 9.63
CA ARG A 139 -10.86 7.07 9.69
C ARG A 139 -10.07 8.37 9.51
N ASP A 140 -8.76 8.29 9.62
CA ASP A 140 -7.90 9.45 9.50
C ASP A 140 -7.71 9.85 8.02
N VAL A 141 -7.74 11.17 7.76
CA VAL A 141 -7.46 11.70 6.44
C VAL A 141 -5.95 11.80 6.25
N CYS A 142 -5.36 10.81 5.58
CA CYS A 142 -3.95 10.81 5.26
C CYS A 142 -3.66 11.56 3.94
N LYS A 143 -2.81 12.57 4.01
CA LYS A 143 -2.31 13.34 2.85
C LYS A 143 -0.79 13.42 2.93
N PRO A 144 -0.08 12.36 2.53
CA PRO A 144 1.38 12.33 2.65
C PRO A 144 2.01 13.37 1.73
N THR A 145 3.07 14.00 2.20
CA THR A 145 3.93 14.86 1.40
C THR A 145 4.88 14.03 0.53
N ARG A 146 5.46 14.65 -0.50
CA ARG A 146 6.48 13.98 -1.33
C ARG A 146 7.68 13.52 -0.52
N ASP A 147 8.11 14.32 0.44
CA ASP A 147 9.29 13.99 1.25
C ASP A 147 9.03 12.84 2.22
N GLU A 148 7.83 12.76 2.80
CA GLU A 148 7.41 11.59 3.58
C GLU A 148 7.40 10.31 2.74
N LEU A 149 6.86 10.35 1.52
CA LEU A 149 6.86 9.20 0.62
C LEU A 149 8.28 8.79 0.22
N ARG A 150 9.16 9.74 -0.11
CA ARG A 150 10.58 9.47 -0.42
C ARG A 150 11.31 8.87 0.79
N GLY A 151 11.01 9.34 1.98
CA GLY A 151 11.52 8.80 3.24
C GLY A 151 11.14 7.33 3.40
N LEU A 152 9.86 6.99 3.26
CA LEU A 152 9.35 5.62 3.31
C LEU A 152 9.96 4.73 2.22
N ILE A 153 10.05 5.22 0.99
CA ILE A 153 10.70 4.51 -0.13
C ILE A 153 12.15 4.14 0.24
N SER A 154 12.90 5.10 0.77
CA SER A 154 14.29 4.88 1.17
C SER A 154 14.39 3.87 2.31
N GLU A 155 13.55 3.99 3.32
CA GLU A 155 13.47 3.09 4.47
C GLU A 155 13.18 1.64 4.03
N TYR A 156 12.14 1.42 3.22
CA TYR A 156 11.78 0.07 2.78
C TYR A 156 12.78 -0.53 1.80
N ARG A 157 13.44 0.28 0.97
CA ARG A 157 14.58 -0.18 0.14
C ARG A 157 15.73 -0.68 1.03
N PHE A 158 16.02 0.00 2.12
CA PHE A 158 17.06 -0.43 3.07
C PHE A 158 16.63 -1.73 3.79
N LYS A 159 15.40 -1.81 4.31
CA LYS A 159 14.87 -3.03 4.94
C LYS A 159 14.92 -4.24 3.99
N ILE A 160 14.59 -4.05 2.69
CA ILE A 160 14.69 -5.09 1.67
C ILE A 160 16.12 -5.61 1.53
N LYS A 161 17.12 -4.74 1.43
CA LYS A 161 18.55 -5.15 1.33
C LYS A 161 18.97 -6.05 2.50
N ILE A 162 18.54 -5.72 3.72
CA ILE A 162 18.82 -6.53 4.91
C ILE A 162 18.17 -7.91 4.78
N LEU A 163 16.90 -7.98 4.36
CA LEU A 163 16.18 -9.26 4.21
C LEU A 163 16.79 -10.13 3.10
N GLU A 164 17.15 -9.54 1.97
CA GLU A 164 17.80 -10.26 0.87
C GLU A 164 19.16 -10.81 1.26
N HIS A 165 19.91 -10.07 2.07
CA HIS A 165 21.18 -10.58 2.60
C HIS A 165 20.96 -11.78 3.52
N LYS A 166 19.95 -11.76 4.38
CA LYS A 166 19.60 -12.89 5.24
C LYS A 166 19.18 -14.13 4.45
N ILE A 167 18.41 -13.98 3.38
CA ILE A 167 17.96 -15.08 2.53
C ILE A 167 19.14 -15.67 1.74
N LYS A 168 20.04 -14.84 1.22
CA LYS A 168 21.20 -15.27 0.42
C LYS A 168 22.35 -15.83 1.24
N SER A 169 22.46 -15.41 2.50
CA SER A 169 23.51 -15.86 3.42
C SER A 169 22.92 -16.90 4.36
N PRO A 170 23.10 -18.21 4.10
CA PRO A 170 22.73 -19.21 5.08
C PRO A 170 23.64 -19.01 6.30
N LEU A 171 23.08 -18.35 7.31
CA LEU A 171 23.74 -18.21 8.61
C LEU A 171 24.34 -19.56 9.00
N CYS A 172 25.59 -19.54 9.41
CA CYS A 172 26.38 -20.64 9.95
C CYS A 172 25.50 -21.79 10.45
N LYS A 173 25.56 -22.95 9.75
CA LYS A 173 25.04 -24.18 10.34
C LYS A 173 25.71 -24.32 11.72
N PRO A 174 24.97 -24.49 12.81
CA PRO A 174 25.60 -24.83 14.08
C PRO A 174 26.47 -26.05 13.80
N LYS A 175 27.76 -25.95 14.13
CA LYS A 175 28.65 -27.08 14.10
C LYS A 175 27.95 -28.21 14.89
N LYS A 176 27.64 -29.33 14.25
CA LYS A 176 27.21 -30.50 14.98
C LYS A 176 28.31 -30.79 16.00
N ALA A 177 27.98 -30.65 17.29
CA ALA A 177 28.81 -31.17 18.35
C ALA A 177 28.93 -32.64 18.10
N GLY A 178 30.18 -33.13 17.84
CA GLY A 178 30.53 -34.52 17.73
C GLY A 178 30.54 -35.17 19.10
#